data_f0996800cf89b6a82bc676996bd055d5
#
_entry.id   f0996800cf89b6a82bc676996bd055d5
#
_cell.length_a   1.000
_cell.length_b   1.000
_cell.length_c   1.000
_cell.angle_alpha   90.00
_cell.angle_beta   90.00
_cell.angle_gamma   90.00
#
_symmetry.space_group_name_H-M   'P 1'
#
loop_
_entity.id
_entity.type
_entity.pdbx_description
1 polymer ?
#
loop_
_entity_poly.entity_id
_entity_poly.type
_entity_poly.pdbx_seq_one_letter_code
_entity_poly.pdbx_strand_id
1 'polypeptide(L)' 'MIRLTRLNHVPLIVNADLIEHVEVTPDTVVALTTGQKFLVLESAEEVVERVIEYRRAVVAAAGCALRRGEQPELMKPA' A
#
# COMPACT_ATOMS: atom_id res chain seq x y z
N MET A 1 -1.99 -5.64 0.80
CA MET A 1 -3.08 -5.06 1.61
C MET A 1 -2.51 -4.25 2.74
N ILE A 2 -3.04 -3.07 2.95
CA ILE A 2 -2.64 -2.22 4.06
C ILE A 2 -3.87 -1.88 4.89
N ARG A 3 -3.64 -1.60 6.17
CA ARG A 3 -4.70 -1.23 7.09
C ARG A 3 -4.71 0.26 7.30
N LEU A 4 -5.89 0.85 7.17
CA LEU A 4 -6.10 2.26 7.44
C LEU A 4 -7.32 2.40 8.34
N THR A 5 -7.55 3.60 8.85
CA THR A 5 -8.69 3.86 9.73
C THR A 5 -9.51 4.99 9.10
N ARG A 6 -10.79 4.73 8.89
CA ARG A 6 -11.69 5.75 8.37
C ARG A 6 -11.90 6.85 9.41
N LEU A 7 -12.38 8.00 8.99
CA LEU A 7 -12.65 9.10 9.91
C LEU A 7 -13.64 8.73 11.02
N ASN A 8 -14.52 7.80 10.77
CA ASN A 8 -15.46 7.31 11.78
C ASN A 8 -14.88 6.21 12.66
N HIS A 9 -13.57 6.02 12.65
CA HIS A 9 -12.83 5.02 13.41
C HIS A 9 -13.10 3.58 13.03
N VAL A 10 -13.70 3.35 11.88
CA VAL A 10 -13.92 1.99 11.37
C VAL A 10 -12.65 1.53 10.63
N PRO A 11 -12.11 0.35 10.96
CA PRO A 11 -10.95 -0.17 10.24
C PRO A 11 -11.26 -0.40 8.78
N LEU A 12 -10.27 -0.16 7.95
CA LEU A 12 -10.37 -0.32 6.50
C LEU A 12 -9.14 -1.06 6.00
N ILE A 13 -9.35 -2.09 5.21
CA ILE A 13 -8.24 -2.79 4.55
C ILE A 13 -8.31 -2.48 3.07
N VAL A 14 -7.22 -1.94 2.54
CA VAL A 14 -7.16 -1.47 1.16
C VAL A 14 -6.07 -2.23 0.42
N ASN A 15 -6.36 -2.58 -0.81
CA ASN A 15 -5.34 -3.13 -1.70
C ASN A 15 -4.41 -2.00 -2.13
N ALA A 16 -3.17 -2.05 -1.68
CA ALA A 16 -2.19 -1.00 -1.96
C ALA A 16 -1.95 -0.83 -3.47
N ASP A 17 -2.09 -1.89 -4.23
CA ASP A 17 -1.87 -1.83 -5.68
C ASP A 17 -2.97 -1.07 -6.42
N LEU A 18 -4.09 -0.82 -5.78
CA LEU A 18 -5.18 -0.05 -6.37
C LEU A 18 -5.14 1.44 -6.00
N ILE A 19 -4.22 1.84 -5.14
CA ILE A 19 -4.11 3.24 -4.74
C ILE A 19 -3.49 4.02 -5.90
N GLU A 20 -4.23 4.99 -6.40
CA GLU A 20 -3.76 5.86 -7.46
C GLU A 20 -2.96 7.02 -6.87
N HIS A 21 -3.52 7.70 -5.87
CA HIS A 21 -2.84 8.82 -5.22
C HIS A 21 -3.45 9.09 -3.85
N VAL A 22 -2.75 9.90 -3.08
CA VAL A 22 -3.18 10.34 -1.75
C VAL A 22 -3.15 11.86 -1.73
N GLU A 23 -4.25 12.46 -1.31
CA GLU A 23 -4.35 13.91 -1.20
C GLU A 23 -4.57 14.32 0.25
N VAL A 24 -4.15 15.54 0.58
CA VAL A 24 -4.35 16.09 1.92
C VAL A 24 -5.08 17.42 1.77
N THR A 25 -6.43 17.39 1.82
CA THR A 25 -7.24 18.59 1.62
C THR A 25 -8.68 18.40 2.13
N PRO A 26 -9.01 18.81 3.33
CA PRO A 26 -8.14 19.03 4.48
C PRO A 26 -7.71 17.75 5.15
N ASP A 27 -8.43 16.65 4.92
CA ASP A 27 -8.13 15.33 5.47
C ASP A 27 -7.37 14.51 4.46
N THR A 28 -6.78 13.41 4.93
CA THR A 28 -6.10 12.48 4.04
C THR A 28 -7.13 11.70 3.23
N VAL A 29 -7.08 11.87 1.93
CA VAL A 29 -7.96 11.17 0.99
C VAL A 29 -7.15 10.18 0.19
N VAL A 30 -7.53 8.90 0.27
CA VAL A 30 -6.91 7.84 -0.51
C VAL A 30 -7.80 7.56 -1.71
N ALA A 31 -7.30 7.84 -2.90
CA ALA A 31 -8.04 7.63 -4.14
C ALA A 31 -7.56 6.34 -4.82
N LEU A 32 -8.52 5.50 -5.18
CA LEU A 32 -8.24 4.24 -5.85
C LEU A 32 -8.45 4.37 -7.35
N THR A 33 -7.77 3.51 -8.09
CA THR A 33 -7.92 3.46 -9.55
C THR A 33 -9.33 3.09 -10.00
N THR A 34 -10.12 2.50 -9.10
CA THR A 34 -11.52 2.17 -9.37
C THR A 34 -12.44 3.38 -9.32
N GLY A 35 -11.94 4.54 -8.91
CA GLY A 35 -12.73 5.75 -8.74
C GLY A 35 -13.23 5.97 -7.32
N GLN A 36 -13.06 5.00 -6.44
CA GLN A 36 -13.44 5.13 -5.04
C GLN A 36 -12.45 5.99 -4.28
N LYS A 37 -12.94 6.73 -3.30
CA LYS A 37 -12.11 7.56 -2.43
C LYS A 37 -12.50 7.32 -0.98
N PHE A 38 -11.51 7.29 -0.11
CA PHE A 38 -11.71 7.09 1.31
C PHE A 38 -10.99 8.17 2.09
N LEU A 39 -11.67 8.72 3.10
CA LEU A 39 -11.03 9.63 4.04
C LEU A 39 -10.54 8.81 5.22
N VAL A 40 -9.28 9.01 5.58
CA VAL A 40 -8.64 8.22 6.64
C VAL A 40 -8.01 9.13 7.69
N LEU A 41 -7.82 8.58 8.88
CA LEU A 41 -7.21 9.32 10.00
C LEU A 41 -5.70 9.40 9.87
N GLU A 42 -5.09 8.43 9.22
CA GLU A 42 -3.63 8.41 9.03
C GLU A 42 -3.19 9.60 8.19
N SER A 43 -2.00 10.11 8.47
CA SER A 43 -1.43 11.16 7.63
C SER A 43 -1.00 10.58 6.28
N ALA A 44 -0.77 11.46 5.30
CA ALA A 44 -0.27 11.01 4.00
C ALA A 44 1.06 10.27 4.14
N GLU A 45 1.93 10.74 5.02
CA GLU A 45 3.22 10.09 5.27
C GLU A 45 3.02 8.70 5.85
N GLU A 46 2.09 8.52 6.77
CA GLU A 46 1.79 7.21 7.33
C GLU A 46 1.25 6.26 6.28
N VAL A 47 0.39 6.74 5.39
CA VAL A 47 -0.13 5.91 4.30
C VAL A 47 1.01 5.46 3.40
N VAL A 48 1.89 6.38 3.03
CA VAL A 48 3.05 6.05 2.19
C VAL A 48 3.94 5.03 2.87
N GLU A 49 4.22 5.20 4.17
CA GLU A 49 5.03 4.25 4.91
C GLU A 49 4.41 2.87 4.95
N ARG A 50 3.12 2.77 5.13
CA ARG A 50 2.42 1.48 5.15
C ARG A 50 2.50 0.78 3.80
N VAL A 51 2.40 1.54 2.72
CA VAL A 51 2.57 0.99 1.38
C VAL A 51 3.99 0.48 1.19
N ILE A 52 4.98 1.24 1.61
CA ILE A 52 6.39 0.84 1.50
C ILE A 52 6.64 -0.43 2.30
N GLU A 53 6.15 -0.50 3.54
CA GLU A 53 6.31 -1.69 4.38
C GLU A 53 5.64 -2.91 3.76
N TYR A 54 4.46 -2.74 3.19
CA TYR A 54 3.78 -3.82 2.49
C TYR A 54 4.63 -4.32 1.34
N ARG A 55 5.17 -3.42 0.52
CA ARG A 55 6.01 -3.81 -0.61
C ARG A 55 7.30 -4.48 -0.17
N ARG A 56 7.90 -4.02 0.92
CA ARG A 56 9.08 -4.67 1.48
C ARG A 56 8.77 -6.08 1.91
N ALA A 57 7.64 -6.30 2.56
CA ALA A 57 7.24 -7.62 3.01
C ALA A 57 7.02 -8.56 1.82
N VAL A 58 6.40 -8.08 0.76
CA VAL A 58 6.17 -8.86 -0.46
C VAL A 58 7.50 -9.20 -1.13
N VAL A 59 8.38 -8.22 -1.27
CA VAL A 59 9.70 -8.44 -1.89
C VAL A 59 10.55 -9.38 -1.04
N ALA A 60 10.53 -9.22 0.27
CA ALA A 60 11.28 -10.09 1.17
C ALA A 60 10.81 -11.54 1.07
N ALA A 61 9.50 -11.76 1.00
CA ALA A 61 8.95 -13.10 0.83
C ALA A 61 9.37 -13.69 -0.51
N ALA A 62 9.28 -12.92 -1.58
CA ALA A 62 9.70 -13.35 -2.90
C ALA A 62 11.22 -13.60 -2.92
N GLY A 63 11.99 -12.73 -2.27
CA GLY A 63 13.42 -12.89 -2.16
C GLY A 63 13.82 -14.15 -1.43
N CYS A 64 13.10 -14.51 -0.38
CA CYS A 64 13.34 -15.78 0.31
C CYS A 64 13.08 -16.97 -0.59
N ALA A 65 12.03 -16.94 -1.39
CA ALA A 65 11.76 -17.98 -2.35
C ALA A 65 12.85 -18.05 -3.41
N LEU A 66 13.30 -16.91 -3.90
CA LEU A 66 14.34 -16.86 -4.92
C LEU A 66 15.68 -17.41 -4.45
N ARG A 67 15.99 -17.29 -3.16
CA ARG A 67 17.24 -17.85 -2.60
C ARG A 67 17.33 -19.35 -2.72
N ARG A 68 16.27 -19.99 -3.07
CA ARG A 68 16.25 -21.43 -3.30
C ARG A 68 16.67 -21.80 -4.71
N GLY A 69 17.12 -20.81 -5.47
CA GLY A 69 17.62 -21.05 -6.81
C GLY A 69 16.74 -20.58 -7.93
N GLU A 70 15.70 -19.85 -7.59
CA GLU A 70 14.80 -19.29 -8.61
C GLU A 70 15.47 -18.14 -9.33
N GLN A 71 14.80 -17.67 -10.36
CA GLN A 71 15.32 -16.65 -11.27
C GLN A 71 15.28 -15.27 -10.64
N PRO A 72 16.42 -14.64 -10.40
CA PRO A 72 16.44 -13.28 -9.87
C PRO A 72 15.74 -12.26 -10.78
N GLU A 73 15.71 -12.51 -12.07
CA GLU A 73 15.11 -11.59 -13.01
C GLU A 73 13.62 -11.37 -12.77
N LEU A 74 12.98 -12.23 -12.00
CA LEU A 74 11.59 -12.03 -11.59
C LEU A 74 11.44 -10.82 -10.70
N MET A 75 12.52 -10.40 -10.07
CA MET A 75 12.53 -9.26 -9.17
C MET A 75 12.95 -7.97 -9.87
N LYS A 76 13.34 -8.04 -11.13
CA LYS A 76 13.80 -6.88 -11.87
C LYS A 76 12.62 -6.02 -12.28
N PRO A 77 12.76 -4.70 -12.24
CA PRO A 77 11.74 -3.84 -12.82
C PRO A 77 11.63 -4.11 -14.31
N ALA A 78 10.44 -4.04 -14.79
CA ALA A 78 10.19 -4.26 -16.20
C ALA A 78 10.80 -3.14 -17.05
#